data_33b9c3c2b29641b7bcf3732726fec94e
#
_entry.id   33b9c3c2b29641b7bcf3732726fec94e
#
_cell.length_a   1.000
_cell.length_b   1.000
_cell.length_c   1.000
_cell.angle_alpha   90.00
_cell.angle_beta   90.00
_cell.angle_gamma   90.00
#
_symmetry.space_group_name_H-M   'P 1'
#
loop_
_entity.id
_entity.type
_entity.pdbx_description
1 polymer ?
#
loop_
_entity_poly.entity_id
_entity_poly.type
_entity_poly.pdbx_seq_one_letter_code
_entity_poly.pdbx_strand_id
1 'polypeptide(L)'
;MKKIIALLLALTMVFAFAACAAQDATSSTESAETTTTEETKPEETTTEETTTEETAEPAAEAKTYKIGVAIYQFDDNFMTLYRNELKSYMESLQTDTVKYDITIVDGKNDMATQTEQINSFITQGVDLIICNLVQTSSADTIVNKVVDADIPLVLINREPLAYDADGKPLDEAYEGILNNPKVCYVGADARQSGTYQGEIVAALPDKGDANGDGVVSYVMIEGDPENIDAQYRTEFSIKALEDAG
;
A
#
# COMPACT_ATOMS: atom_id res chain seq x y z
N MET A 1 26.76 -21.18 -44.10
CA MET A 1 25.30 -21.39 -44.18
C MET A 1 24.58 -21.01 -42.88
N LYS A 2 25.09 -20.06 -42.10
CA LYS A 2 24.45 -19.57 -40.84
C LYS A 2 24.12 -18.07 -40.82
N LYS A 3 24.18 -17.37 -41.97
CA LYS A 3 23.94 -15.91 -42.08
C LYS A 3 22.76 -15.51 -42.99
N ILE A 4 21.98 -16.49 -43.47
CA ILE A 4 20.85 -16.22 -44.39
C ILE A 4 19.47 -16.43 -43.75
N ILE A 5 19.40 -17.01 -42.52
CA ILE A 5 18.13 -17.26 -41.82
C ILE A 5 17.66 -16.06 -40.98
N ALA A 6 18.54 -15.10 -40.74
CA ALA A 6 18.18 -13.92 -39.91
C ALA A 6 17.48 -12.78 -40.67
N LEU A 7 17.30 -12.87 -41.98
CA LEU A 7 16.74 -11.80 -42.82
C LEU A 7 15.30 -12.05 -43.29
N LEU A 8 14.69 -13.16 -42.93
CA LEU A 8 13.33 -13.54 -43.37
C LEU A 8 12.25 -13.47 -42.29
N LEU A 9 12.58 -13.00 -41.07
CA LEU A 9 11.62 -12.86 -39.98
C LEU A 9 11.27 -11.42 -39.64
N ALA A 10 11.71 -10.45 -40.42
CA ALA A 10 11.47 -9.01 -40.19
C ALA A 10 10.44 -8.36 -41.14
N LEU A 11 9.65 -9.14 -41.89
CA LEU A 11 8.78 -8.57 -42.93
C LEU A 11 7.31 -9.03 -42.87
N THR A 12 6.76 -9.32 -41.68
CA THR A 12 5.33 -9.65 -41.57
C THR A 12 4.64 -9.01 -40.37
N MET A 13 4.87 -7.73 -40.13
CA MET A 13 4.04 -6.95 -39.18
C MET A 13 3.84 -5.50 -39.62
N VAL A 14 3.28 -5.33 -40.80
CA VAL A 14 2.63 -4.08 -41.17
C VAL A 14 1.40 -4.45 -41.99
N PHE A 15 0.21 -4.38 -41.41
CA PHE A 15 -1.08 -4.09 -42.03
C PHE A 15 -2.20 -4.59 -41.11
N ALA A 16 -2.78 -3.67 -40.31
CA ALA A 16 -4.21 -3.66 -39.97
C ALA A 16 -4.54 -2.43 -39.12
N PHE A 17 -4.56 -1.28 -39.76
CA PHE A 17 -5.34 -0.14 -39.29
C PHE A 17 -6.15 0.33 -40.48
N ALA A 18 -7.42 0.01 -40.55
CA ALA A 18 -8.42 0.82 -41.24
C ALA A 18 -9.83 0.39 -40.87
N ALA A 19 -10.57 1.37 -40.40
CA ALA A 19 -12.00 1.61 -40.64
C ALA A 19 -13.04 0.82 -39.82
N CYS A 20 -13.76 1.52 -38.98
CA CYS A 20 -15.13 1.87 -39.29
C CYS A 20 -15.61 3.02 -38.40
N ALA A 21 -15.89 4.11 -39.12
CA ALA A 21 -16.67 5.24 -38.63
C ALA A 21 -18.16 5.04 -39.03
N ALA A 22 -19.02 5.65 -38.22
CA ALA A 22 -20.34 6.20 -38.57
C ALA A 22 -21.54 5.25 -38.80
N GLN A 23 -22.55 5.51 -38.04
CA GLN A 23 -23.91 5.86 -38.44
C GLN A 23 -24.76 5.98 -37.15
N ASP A 24 -25.19 7.10 -36.71
CA ASP A 24 -26.15 8.11 -37.19
C ASP A 24 -27.61 7.63 -37.07
N ALA A 25 -28.33 8.54 -36.44
CA ALA A 25 -29.67 9.02 -36.70
C ALA A 25 -30.85 8.38 -35.95
N THR A 26 -31.45 9.26 -35.30
CA THR A 26 -32.77 9.97 -35.41
C THR A 26 -33.83 9.42 -34.48
N SER A 27 -34.43 10.27 -33.79
CA SER A 27 -35.57 11.18 -33.94
C SER A 27 -36.62 10.82 -32.88
N SER A 28 -37.34 11.62 -32.25
CA SER A 28 -38.09 12.87 -32.46
C SER A 28 -38.77 13.21 -31.12
N THR A 29 -38.78 14.46 -30.75
CA THR A 29 -39.81 15.45 -30.92
C THR A 29 -41.03 15.36 -30.02
N GLU A 30 -41.25 16.49 -29.38
CA GLU A 30 -42.46 17.27 -29.10
C GLU A 30 -43.14 17.04 -27.75
N SER A 31 -43.58 17.97 -26.98
CA SER A 31 -44.02 19.34 -27.26
C SER A 31 -44.19 20.14 -25.97
N ALA A 32 -44.07 21.41 -26.11
CA ALA A 32 -44.37 22.48 -25.16
C ALA A 32 -45.82 22.49 -24.68
N GLU A 33 -46.06 23.03 -23.50
CA GLU A 33 -47.08 24.12 -23.41
C GLU A 33 -46.93 24.96 -22.13
N THR A 34 -46.90 26.22 -22.38
CA THR A 34 -46.91 27.38 -21.52
C THR A 34 -48.30 27.61 -20.97
N THR A 35 -48.45 27.99 -19.72
CA THR A 35 -49.58 28.87 -19.32
C THR A 35 -49.15 29.76 -18.17
N THR A 36 -49.26 31.05 -18.46
CA THR A 36 -49.11 32.27 -17.69
C THR A 36 -50.39 32.55 -16.87
N THR A 37 -50.23 33.43 -15.89
CA THR A 37 -51.23 34.28 -15.21
C THR A 37 -51.54 33.85 -13.78
N GLU A 38 -51.54 34.62 -12.71
CA GLU A 38 -51.77 36.07 -12.55
C GLU A 38 -51.38 36.48 -11.11
N GLU A 39 -51.06 37.72 -10.98
CA GLU A 39 -50.78 38.53 -9.80
C GLU A 39 -51.94 38.55 -8.78
N THR A 40 -51.63 38.50 -7.49
CA THR A 40 -52.40 39.26 -6.49
C THR A 40 -51.52 39.56 -5.25
N LYS A 41 -51.24 40.84 -5.04
CA LYS A 41 -50.82 41.44 -3.77
C LYS A 41 -52.10 41.95 -3.10
N PRO A 42 -52.31 41.85 -1.79
CA PRO A 42 -51.78 42.88 -0.87
C PRO A 42 -51.49 42.44 0.57
N GLU A 43 -50.84 43.34 1.24
CA GLU A 43 -50.99 43.80 2.63
C GLU A 43 -49.87 43.48 3.61
N GLU A 44 -49.23 44.56 3.97
CA GLU A 44 -48.24 44.71 5.06
C GLU A 44 -48.79 44.31 6.41
N THR A 45 -48.03 43.54 7.15
CA THR A 45 -48.05 43.56 8.62
C THR A 45 -46.63 43.62 9.12
N THR A 46 -46.21 44.76 9.59
CA THR A 46 -44.96 45.04 10.25
C THR A 46 -44.91 44.29 11.58
N THR A 47 -44.04 43.28 11.67
CA THR A 47 -43.59 42.72 12.96
C THR A 47 -42.08 42.92 13.02
N GLU A 48 -41.67 43.79 13.92
CA GLU A 48 -40.25 43.95 14.33
C GLU A 48 -39.76 42.65 14.93
N GLU A 49 -39.04 41.85 14.15
CA GLU A 49 -38.21 40.78 14.67
C GLU A 49 -36.80 41.30 14.89
N THR A 50 -36.41 41.35 16.15
CA THR A 50 -35.07 41.64 16.60
C THR A 50 -34.15 40.52 16.04
N THR A 51 -33.47 40.82 14.94
CA THR A 51 -32.42 39.93 14.40
C THR A 51 -31.23 40.02 15.33
N THR A 52 -31.07 39.03 16.20
CA THR A 52 -29.79 38.75 16.84
C THR A 52 -28.86 38.25 15.73
N GLU A 53 -27.95 39.10 15.27
CA GLU A 53 -26.83 38.67 14.46
C GLU A 53 -25.97 37.71 15.30
N GLU A 54 -26.23 36.41 15.14
CA GLU A 54 -25.30 35.38 15.55
C GLU A 54 -24.09 35.49 14.61
N THR A 55 -23.02 36.10 15.15
CA THR A 55 -21.73 36.16 14.45
C THR A 55 -21.24 34.74 14.29
N ALA A 56 -21.51 34.11 13.14
CA ALA A 56 -20.94 32.84 12.78
C ALA A 56 -19.41 33.01 12.77
N GLU A 57 -18.72 32.36 13.70
CA GLU A 57 -17.27 32.20 13.61
C GLU A 57 -16.93 31.65 12.21
N PRO A 58 -15.90 32.20 11.53
CA PRO A 58 -15.51 31.67 10.24
C PRO A 58 -15.15 30.20 10.40
N ALA A 59 -15.83 29.33 9.67
CA ALA A 59 -15.54 27.90 9.65
C ALA A 59 -14.05 27.72 9.36
N ALA A 60 -13.35 27.03 10.26
CA ALA A 60 -11.91 26.78 10.10
C ALA A 60 -11.67 26.08 8.75
N GLU A 61 -10.78 26.65 7.93
CA GLU A 61 -10.43 26.04 6.65
C GLU A 61 -9.92 24.60 6.85
N ALA A 62 -10.43 23.66 6.06
CA ALA A 62 -10.03 22.27 6.12
C ALA A 62 -8.54 22.12 5.78
N LYS A 63 -7.78 21.48 6.68
CA LYS A 63 -6.38 21.13 6.43
C LYS A 63 -6.32 19.82 5.65
N THR A 64 -5.69 19.82 4.48
CA THR A 64 -5.45 18.62 3.69
C THR A 64 -4.02 18.14 3.90
N TYR A 65 -3.87 16.90 4.34
CA TYR A 65 -2.59 16.21 4.46
C TYR A 65 -2.35 15.36 3.22
N LYS A 66 -1.19 15.52 2.61
CA LYS A 66 -0.73 14.70 1.48
C LYS A 66 0.01 13.47 2.01
N ILE A 67 -0.42 12.28 1.60
CA ILE A 67 0.15 11.03 2.09
C ILE A 67 0.61 10.20 0.90
N GLY A 68 1.92 9.91 0.86
CA GLY A 68 2.51 9.00 -0.11
C GLY A 68 2.57 7.58 0.44
N VAL A 69 2.05 6.60 -0.29
CA VAL A 69 2.08 5.18 0.09
C VAL A 69 2.82 4.39 -0.99
N ALA A 70 3.99 3.86 -0.66
CA ALA A 70 4.79 3.03 -1.56
C ALA A 70 4.63 1.55 -1.17
N ILE A 71 3.98 0.76 -2.02
CA ILE A 71 3.78 -0.69 -1.84
C ILE A 71 4.81 -1.43 -2.67
N TYR A 72 5.41 -2.51 -2.15
CA TYR A 72 6.47 -3.25 -2.84
C TYR A 72 6.04 -3.81 -4.19
N GLN A 73 4.78 -4.31 -4.29
CA GLN A 73 4.13 -4.69 -5.55
C GLN A 73 2.61 -4.77 -5.40
N PHE A 74 1.86 -4.61 -6.51
CA PHE A 74 0.41 -4.57 -6.50
C PHE A 74 -0.27 -5.93 -6.75
N ASP A 75 0.40 -6.88 -7.34
CA ASP A 75 -0.12 -8.22 -7.66
C ASP A 75 0.00 -9.22 -6.50
N ASP A 76 0.45 -8.78 -5.32
CA ASP A 76 0.33 -9.52 -4.07
C ASP A 76 -1.09 -9.43 -3.51
N ASN A 77 -1.72 -10.59 -3.24
CA ASN A 77 -3.10 -10.67 -2.76
C ASN A 77 -3.27 -10.04 -1.38
N PHE A 78 -2.34 -10.30 -0.45
CA PHE A 78 -2.39 -9.75 0.90
C PHE A 78 -2.22 -8.23 0.86
N MET A 79 -1.21 -7.74 0.14
CA MET A 79 -0.98 -6.30 0.02
C MET A 79 -2.08 -5.60 -0.79
N THR A 80 -2.81 -6.30 -1.64
CA THR A 80 -3.99 -5.76 -2.31
C THR A 80 -5.12 -5.49 -1.31
N LEU A 81 -5.40 -6.41 -0.40
CA LEU A 81 -6.36 -6.18 0.69
C LEU A 81 -5.85 -5.07 1.61
N TYR A 82 -4.61 -5.16 2.05
CA TYR A 82 -4.00 -4.20 2.98
C TYR A 82 -4.10 -2.76 2.47
N ARG A 83 -3.65 -2.49 1.22
CA ARG A 83 -3.68 -1.12 0.67
C ARG A 83 -5.10 -0.59 0.48
N ASN A 84 -6.07 -1.45 0.14
CA ASN A 84 -7.46 -1.05 -0.02
C ASN A 84 -8.09 -0.69 1.33
N GLU A 85 -7.85 -1.52 2.35
CA GLU A 85 -8.33 -1.25 3.72
C GLU A 85 -7.63 -0.03 4.32
N LEU A 86 -6.32 0.11 4.14
CA LEU A 86 -5.58 1.29 4.58
C LEU A 86 -6.18 2.57 4.00
N LYS A 87 -6.41 2.60 2.70
CA LYS A 87 -7.01 3.75 2.01
C LYS A 87 -8.43 4.03 2.54
N SER A 88 -9.28 3.01 2.56
CA SER A 88 -10.67 3.12 3.04
C SER A 88 -10.73 3.61 4.50
N TYR A 89 -9.87 3.08 5.35
CA TYR A 89 -9.80 3.50 6.75
C TYR A 89 -9.37 4.96 6.90
N MET A 90 -8.32 5.38 6.20
CA MET A 90 -7.87 6.77 6.23
C MET A 90 -8.93 7.73 5.67
N GLU A 91 -9.62 7.35 4.59
CA GLU A 91 -10.74 8.13 4.05
C GLU A 91 -11.89 8.26 5.07
N SER A 92 -12.13 7.21 5.87
CA SER A 92 -13.16 7.23 6.92
C SER A 92 -12.83 8.14 8.11
N LEU A 93 -11.55 8.46 8.32
CA LEU A 93 -11.09 9.37 9.37
C LEU A 93 -11.20 10.85 8.98
N GLN A 94 -11.60 11.16 7.75
CA GLN A 94 -11.76 12.54 7.31
C GLN A 94 -12.91 13.23 8.04
N THR A 95 -12.71 14.50 8.35
CA THR A 95 -13.69 15.37 8.99
C THR A 95 -13.91 16.62 8.14
N ASP A 96 -14.75 17.53 8.58
CA ASP A 96 -14.94 18.82 7.89
C ASP A 96 -13.68 19.68 7.92
N THR A 97 -12.80 19.48 8.91
CA THR A 97 -11.56 20.26 9.11
C THR A 97 -10.28 19.50 8.78
N VAL A 98 -10.35 18.18 8.55
CA VAL A 98 -9.20 17.33 8.22
C VAL A 98 -9.50 16.48 7.00
N LYS A 99 -8.65 16.60 5.98
CA LYS A 99 -8.73 15.81 4.74
C LYS A 99 -7.40 15.09 4.48
N TYR A 100 -7.46 13.98 3.77
CA TYR A 100 -6.29 13.22 3.34
C TYR A 100 -6.28 13.08 1.83
N ASP A 101 -5.20 13.51 1.20
CA ASP A 101 -4.88 13.28 -0.22
C ASP A 101 -3.88 12.13 -0.30
N ILE A 102 -4.37 10.93 -0.67
CA ILE A 102 -3.62 9.68 -0.55
C ILE A 102 -3.21 9.21 -1.94
N THR A 103 -1.91 9.20 -2.19
CA THR A 103 -1.32 8.65 -3.42
C THR A 103 -0.66 7.31 -3.12
N ILE A 104 -1.13 6.23 -3.74
CA ILE A 104 -0.58 4.87 -3.58
C ILE A 104 0.13 4.46 -4.86
N VAL A 105 1.38 4.02 -4.77
CA VAL A 105 2.22 3.63 -5.90
C VAL A 105 2.72 2.19 -5.81
N ASP A 106 2.94 1.59 -6.99
CA ASP A 106 3.42 0.21 -7.15
C ASP A 106 4.95 0.20 -7.33
N GLY A 107 5.67 -0.37 -6.37
CA GLY A 107 7.12 -0.57 -6.43
C GLY A 107 7.57 -1.63 -7.44
N LYS A 108 6.64 -2.43 -7.98
CA LYS A 108 6.88 -3.47 -9.01
C LYS A 108 7.96 -4.48 -8.62
N ASN A 109 8.12 -4.72 -7.33
CA ASN A 109 9.20 -5.52 -6.75
C ASN A 109 10.60 -5.10 -7.24
N ASP A 110 10.77 -3.80 -7.50
CA ASP A 110 12.01 -3.20 -7.99
C ASP A 110 12.45 -2.05 -7.06
N MET A 111 13.61 -2.22 -6.44
CA MET A 111 14.14 -1.28 -5.45
C MET A 111 14.45 0.10 -6.06
N ALA A 112 14.91 0.15 -7.31
CA ALA A 112 15.21 1.42 -7.97
C ALA A 112 13.91 2.20 -8.23
N THR A 113 12.88 1.52 -8.73
CA THR A 113 11.54 2.09 -8.91
C THR A 113 10.98 2.64 -7.60
N GLN A 114 11.06 1.88 -6.50
CA GLN A 114 10.58 2.34 -5.20
C GLN A 114 11.36 3.56 -4.71
N THR A 115 12.69 3.56 -4.87
CA THR A 115 13.54 4.69 -4.49
C THR A 115 13.17 5.96 -5.26
N GLU A 116 12.88 5.86 -6.56
CA GLU A 116 12.43 6.99 -7.38
C GLU A 116 11.06 7.51 -6.93
N GLN A 117 10.15 6.61 -6.55
CA GLN A 117 8.83 6.96 -6.00
C GLN A 117 8.95 7.72 -4.68
N ILE A 118 9.82 7.27 -3.78
CA ILE A 118 10.12 7.98 -2.52
C ILE A 118 10.70 9.37 -2.80
N ASN A 119 11.67 9.49 -3.71
CA ASN A 119 12.20 10.79 -4.12
C ASN A 119 11.11 11.71 -4.71
N SER A 120 10.15 11.14 -5.44
CA SER A 120 9.02 11.89 -5.99
C SER A 120 8.11 12.41 -4.87
N PHE A 121 7.78 11.61 -3.87
CA PHE A 121 7.00 12.05 -2.71
C PHE A 121 7.70 13.15 -1.92
N ILE A 122 9.01 13.02 -1.70
CA ILE A 122 9.82 14.06 -1.05
C ILE A 122 9.74 15.37 -1.84
N THR A 123 9.90 15.30 -3.17
CA THR A 123 9.85 16.48 -4.06
C THR A 123 8.46 17.13 -4.07
N GLN A 124 7.39 16.34 -3.95
CA GLN A 124 6.01 16.83 -3.87
C GLN A 124 5.66 17.44 -2.50
N GLY A 125 6.55 17.28 -1.52
CA GLY A 125 6.34 17.77 -0.16
C GLY A 125 5.13 17.12 0.49
N VAL A 126 5.09 15.78 0.52
CA VAL A 126 4.06 15.04 1.25
C VAL A 126 4.25 15.20 2.76
N ASP A 127 3.16 15.16 3.52
CA ASP A 127 3.18 15.30 4.98
C ASP A 127 3.54 13.99 5.70
N LEU A 128 3.40 12.85 5.02
CA LEU A 128 3.67 11.51 5.56
C LEU A 128 4.03 10.56 4.41
N ILE A 129 5.00 9.69 4.64
CA ILE A 129 5.26 8.54 3.78
C ILE A 129 4.95 7.25 4.54
N ILE A 130 4.19 6.34 3.91
CA ILE A 130 3.98 4.96 4.35
C ILE A 130 4.67 4.07 3.34
N CYS A 131 5.59 3.21 3.78
CA CYS A 131 6.40 2.39 2.89
C CYS A 131 6.40 0.92 3.29
N ASN A 132 5.97 0.08 2.36
CA ASN A 132 6.21 -1.35 2.39
C ASN A 132 7.43 -1.64 1.52
N LEU A 133 8.55 -1.96 2.14
CA LEU A 133 9.85 -2.09 1.46
C LEU A 133 9.85 -3.20 0.40
N VAL A 134 10.43 -2.93 -0.76
CA VAL A 134 10.72 -3.97 -1.77
C VAL A 134 11.75 -4.93 -1.21
N GLN A 135 12.83 -4.41 -0.65
CA GLN A 135 13.87 -5.20 0.02
C GLN A 135 14.19 -4.58 1.39
N THR A 136 14.25 -5.40 2.41
CA THR A 136 14.56 -4.95 3.77
C THR A 136 15.98 -4.41 3.88
N SER A 137 16.92 -4.90 3.07
CA SER A 137 18.29 -4.38 2.95
C SER A 137 18.36 -2.93 2.42
N SER A 138 17.26 -2.40 1.87
CA SER A 138 17.19 -1.00 1.43
C SER A 138 16.66 -0.04 2.50
N ALA A 139 16.32 -0.54 3.69
CA ALA A 139 15.68 0.25 4.74
C ALA A 139 16.48 1.50 5.10
N ASP A 140 17.80 1.38 5.32
CA ASP A 140 18.67 2.50 5.65
C ASP A 140 18.61 3.61 4.60
N THR A 141 18.65 3.22 3.33
CA THR A 141 18.62 4.19 2.22
C THR A 141 17.29 4.93 2.19
N ILE A 142 16.17 4.24 2.34
CA ILE A 142 14.84 4.84 2.34
C ILE A 142 14.64 5.72 3.58
N VAL A 143 14.98 5.20 4.77
CA VAL A 143 14.82 5.93 6.03
C VAL A 143 15.62 7.22 6.01
N ASN A 144 16.92 7.15 5.68
CA ASN A 144 17.80 8.33 5.68
C ASN A 144 17.26 9.41 4.72
N LYS A 145 16.84 9.04 3.50
CA LYS A 145 16.27 10.00 2.54
C LYS A 145 15.03 10.73 3.07
N VAL A 146 14.11 9.98 3.69
CA VAL A 146 12.86 10.54 4.19
C VAL A 146 13.08 11.39 5.43
N VAL A 147 13.94 10.93 6.34
CA VAL A 147 14.31 11.65 7.57
C VAL A 147 15.07 12.94 7.25
N ASP A 148 16.01 12.91 6.29
CA ASP A 148 16.75 14.10 5.83
C ASP A 148 15.81 15.15 5.20
N ALA A 149 14.70 14.72 4.63
CA ALA A 149 13.66 15.61 4.11
C ALA A 149 12.68 16.11 5.19
N ASP A 150 12.91 15.75 6.45
CA ASP A 150 12.07 16.11 7.61
C ASP A 150 10.63 15.54 7.55
N ILE A 151 10.39 14.47 6.78
CA ILE A 151 9.07 13.83 6.61
C ILE A 151 8.93 12.64 7.56
N PRO A 152 7.81 12.47 8.28
CA PRO A 152 7.50 11.25 9.02
C PRO A 152 7.39 10.02 8.12
N LEU A 153 7.87 8.87 8.60
CA LEU A 153 7.87 7.61 7.87
C LEU A 153 7.23 6.50 8.70
N VAL A 154 6.27 5.81 8.11
CA VAL A 154 5.71 4.56 8.66
C VAL A 154 6.14 3.42 7.74
N LEU A 155 6.98 2.53 8.24
CA LEU A 155 7.32 1.27 7.58
C LEU A 155 6.24 0.25 7.92
N ILE A 156 5.77 -0.50 6.92
CA ILE A 156 4.68 -1.46 7.10
C ILE A 156 5.03 -2.85 6.58
N ASN A 157 4.48 -3.89 7.22
CA ASN A 157 4.52 -5.29 6.85
C ASN A 157 5.93 -5.90 6.90
N ARG A 158 6.85 -5.52 6.00
CA ARG A 158 8.21 -6.03 5.97
C ARG A 158 9.08 -5.32 7.02
N GLU A 159 9.65 -6.09 7.94
CA GLU A 159 10.51 -5.58 9.01
C GLU A 159 11.77 -4.93 8.43
N PRO A 160 12.10 -3.67 8.81
CA PRO A 160 13.28 -2.99 8.31
C PRO A 160 14.52 -3.51 9.03
N LEU A 161 15.30 -4.35 8.39
CA LEU A 161 16.56 -4.82 8.93
C LEU A 161 17.74 -4.24 8.16
N ALA A 162 18.80 -3.88 8.89
CA ALA A 162 20.11 -3.72 8.32
C ALA A 162 20.88 -5.05 8.44
N TYR A 163 21.76 -5.27 7.49
CA TYR A 163 22.63 -6.44 7.46
C TYR A 163 24.07 -6.01 7.71
N ASP A 164 24.88 -6.88 8.34
CA ASP A 164 26.31 -6.69 8.42
C ASP A 164 27.00 -6.92 7.05
N ALA A 165 28.33 -6.75 7.01
CA ALA A 165 29.12 -6.93 5.80
C ALA A 165 29.06 -8.36 5.22
N ASP A 166 28.69 -9.33 6.05
CA ASP A 166 28.57 -10.74 5.68
C ASP A 166 27.11 -11.12 5.31
N GLY A 167 26.20 -10.12 5.30
CA GLY A 167 24.78 -10.29 4.99
C GLY A 167 23.96 -10.88 6.14
N LYS A 168 24.49 -10.82 7.38
CA LYS A 168 23.77 -11.25 8.57
C LYS A 168 22.97 -10.07 9.16
N PRO A 169 21.70 -10.28 9.53
CA PRO A 169 20.89 -9.23 10.15
C PRO A 169 21.55 -8.69 11.43
N LEU A 170 21.59 -7.36 11.55
CA LEU A 170 22.05 -6.66 12.74
C LEU A 170 20.85 -6.16 13.54
N ASP A 171 20.57 -6.76 14.67
CA ASP A 171 19.50 -6.32 15.58
C ASP A 171 19.69 -4.86 16.03
N GLU A 172 20.96 -4.45 16.22
CA GLU A 172 21.30 -3.07 16.62
C GLU A 172 20.94 -2.02 15.57
N ALA A 173 21.01 -2.36 14.28
CA ALA A 173 20.64 -1.44 13.21
C ALA A 173 19.12 -1.22 13.12
N TYR A 174 18.35 -2.22 13.42
CA TYR A 174 16.90 -2.13 13.55
C TYR A 174 16.50 -1.14 14.65
N GLU A 175 17.11 -1.25 15.84
CA GLU A 175 16.88 -0.30 16.93
C GLU A 175 17.28 1.12 16.53
N GLY A 176 18.39 1.30 15.80
CA GLY A 176 18.84 2.60 15.31
C GLY A 176 17.84 3.28 14.37
N ILE A 177 17.21 2.53 13.47
CA ILE A 177 16.17 3.04 12.57
C ILE A 177 14.94 3.48 13.38
N LEU A 178 14.46 2.64 14.28
CA LEU A 178 13.23 2.90 15.05
C LEU A 178 13.43 3.88 16.21
N ASN A 179 14.65 4.14 16.64
CA ASN A 179 14.94 5.19 17.63
C ASN A 179 14.80 6.60 17.06
N ASN A 180 14.64 6.75 15.74
CA ASN A 180 14.30 8.04 15.15
C ASN A 180 12.85 8.39 15.46
N PRO A 181 12.55 9.56 16.09
CA PRO A 181 11.19 9.92 16.51
C PRO A 181 10.21 10.13 15.34
N LYS A 182 10.71 10.21 14.11
CA LYS A 182 9.90 10.33 12.90
C LYS A 182 9.68 9.02 12.16
N VAL A 183 10.21 7.92 12.66
CA VAL A 183 10.11 6.60 12.03
C VAL A 183 9.41 5.64 12.96
N CYS A 184 8.45 4.89 12.44
CA CYS A 184 7.89 3.75 13.14
C CYS A 184 7.68 2.57 12.17
N TYR A 185 7.61 1.38 12.73
CA TYR A 185 7.27 0.16 12.02
C TYR A 185 5.98 -0.44 12.55
N VAL A 186 5.12 -0.88 11.63
CA VAL A 186 3.87 -1.58 11.91
C VAL A 186 3.86 -2.89 11.13
N GLY A 187 4.01 -3.99 11.84
CA GLY A 187 4.04 -5.32 11.24
C GLY A 187 3.79 -6.42 12.27
N ALA A 188 3.84 -7.66 11.83
CA ALA A 188 3.74 -8.84 12.68
C ALA A 188 5.15 -9.34 13.04
N ASP A 189 5.27 -10.03 14.19
CA ASP A 189 6.48 -10.76 14.53
C ASP A 189 6.52 -12.09 13.77
N ALA A 190 7.39 -12.14 12.76
CA ALA A 190 7.56 -13.33 11.93
C ALA A 190 8.21 -14.50 12.71
N ARG A 191 9.00 -14.23 13.75
CA ARG A 191 9.60 -15.24 14.65
C ARG A 191 8.50 -15.97 15.42
N GLN A 192 7.57 -15.20 16.03
CA GLN A 192 6.42 -15.75 16.72
C GLN A 192 5.55 -16.57 15.76
N SER A 193 5.32 -16.06 14.55
CA SER A 193 4.55 -16.76 13.52
C SER A 193 5.21 -18.10 13.15
N GLY A 194 6.53 -18.15 12.99
CA GLY A 194 7.29 -19.40 12.76
C GLY A 194 7.15 -20.38 13.92
N THR A 195 7.35 -19.88 15.14
CA THR A 195 7.21 -20.70 16.36
C THR A 195 5.84 -21.37 16.42
N TYR A 196 4.75 -20.62 16.20
CA TYR A 196 3.40 -21.19 16.19
C TYR A 196 3.20 -22.26 15.11
N GLN A 197 3.82 -22.10 13.93
CA GLN A 197 3.74 -23.13 12.87
C GLN A 197 4.38 -24.44 13.32
N GLY A 198 5.55 -24.39 13.93
CA GLY A 198 6.22 -25.57 14.50
C GLY A 198 5.44 -26.21 15.65
N GLU A 199 4.94 -25.39 16.58
CA GLU A 199 4.12 -25.84 17.71
C GLU A 199 2.84 -26.54 17.27
N ILE A 200 2.17 -26.06 16.20
CA ILE A 200 0.96 -26.72 15.65
C ILE A 200 1.30 -28.13 15.18
N VAL A 201 2.43 -28.34 14.49
CA VAL A 201 2.86 -29.67 14.05
C VAL A 201 3.26 -30.53 15.24
N ALA A 202 4.03 -30.00 16.18
CA ALA A 202 4.45 -30.71 17.41
C ALA A 202 3.26 -31.11 18.29
N ALA A 203 2.14 -30.40 18.22
CA ALA A 203 0.93 -30.73 18.98
C ALA A 203 0.06 -31.83 18.33
N LEU A 204 0.39 -32.30 17.13
CA LEU A 204 -0.29 -33.46 16.54
C LEU A 204 -0.03 -34.73 17.38
N PRO A 205 -1.00 -35.70 17.40
CA PRO A 205 -0.87 -36.90 18.20
C PRO A 205 0.39 -37.72 17.94
N ASP A 206 0.87 -37.70 16.69
CA ASP A 206 2.10 -38.38 16.24
C ASP A 206 3.27 -37.41 16.09
N LYS A 207 3.12 -36.15 16.51
CA LYS A 207 4.09 -35.07 16.31
C LYS A 207 4.52 -34.87 14.85
N GLY A 208 3.73 -35.37 13.89
CA GLY A 208 4.05 -35.37 12.47
C GLY A 208 4.81 -36.57 11.95
N ASP A 209 5.08 -37.58 12.81
CA ASP A 209 5.64 -38.88 12.42
C ASP A 209 4.52 -39.77 11.83
N ALA A 210 4.15 -39.49 10.57
CA ALA A 210 3.02 -40.14 9.90
C ALA A 210 3.27 -41.64 9.60
N ASN A 211 4.52 -42.11 9.56
CA ASN A 211 4.88 -43.48 9.23
C ASN A 211 5.26 -44.32 10.48
N GLY A 212 5.40 -43.67 11.64
CA GLY A 212 5.69 -44.31 12.92
C GLY A 212 7.12 -44.88 13.06
N ASP A 213 8.07 -44.29 12.30
CA ASP A 213 9.49 -44.75 12.38
C ASP A 213 10.32 -44.00 13.44
N GLY A 214 9.72 -43.08 14.15
CA GLY A 214 10.35 -42.26 15.17
C GLY A 214 11.11 -41.04 14.61
N VAL A 215 10.90 -40.71 13.32
CA VAL A 215 11.52 -39.58 12.66
C VAL A 215 10.46 -38.72 11.98
N VAL A 216 10.41 -37.46 12.33
CA VAL A 216 9.55 -36.47 11.65
C VAL A 216 10.20 -36.01 10.35
N SER A 217 9.71 -36.52 9.24
CA SER A 217 10.17 -36.11 7.89
C SER A 217 9.24 -35.04 7.31
N TYR A 218 9.79 -33.90 6.94
CA TYR A 218 9.01 -32.79 6.38
C TYR A 218 9.71 -32.14 5.19
N VAL A 219 8.95 -31.38 4.42
CA VAL A 219 9.45 -30.47 3.38
C VAL A 219 9.09 -29.06 3.79
N MET A 220 10.09 -28.21 3.98
CA MET A 220 9.88 -26.79 4.23
C MET A 220 9.78 -26.05 2.91
N ILE A 221 8.64 -25.35 2.70
CA ILE A 221 8.46 -24.45 1.57
C ILE A 221 8.70 -23.03 2.09
N GLU A 222 9.86 -22.51 1.76
CA GLU A 222 10.23 -21.14 2.09
C GLU A 222 9.67 -20.17 1.07
N GLY A 223 9.34 -18.95 1.50
CA GLY A 223 8.93 -17.86 0.61
C GLY A 223 10.12 -17.19 -0.08
N ASP A 224 9.95 -15.94 -0.46
CA ASP A 224 11.02 -15.12 -1.05
C ASP A 224 12.21 -15.02 -0.07
N PRO A 225 13.42 -15.49 -0.44
CA PRO A 225 14.60 -15.46 0.44
C PRO A 225 15.09 -14.03 0.74
N GLU A 226 14.71 -13.04 -0.07
CA GLU A 226 14.99 -11.62 0.18
C GLU A 226 13.99 -11.00 1.18
N ASN A 227 12.97 -11.75 1.59
CA ASN A 227 12.00 -11.33 2.58
C ASN A 227 12.36 -11.93 3.94
N ILE A 228 12.80 -11.08 4.87
CA ILE A 228 13.18 -11.49 6.24
C ILE A 228 12.06 -12.22 6.98
N ASP A 229 10.79 -11.89 6.74
CA ASP A 229 9.67 -12.58 7.34
C ASP A 229 9.59 -14.06 6.89
N ALA A 230 9.97 -14.35 5.64
CA ALA A 230 10.05 -15.73 5.16
C ALA A 230 11.20 -16.50 5.83
N GLN A 231 12.36 -15.87 5.96
CA GLN A 231 13.51 -16.44 6.66
C GLN A 231 13.17 -16.76 8.12
N TYR A 232 12.63 -15.80 8.86
CA TYR A 232 12.27 -16.00 10.28
C TYR A 232 11.16 -17.03 10.45
N ARG A 233 10.12 -17.03 9.62
CA ARG A 233 9.10 -18.09 9.70
C ARG A 233 9.69 -19.48 9.47
N THR A 234 10.62 -19.59 8.54
CA THR A 234 11.32 -20.86 8.26
C THR A 234 12.19 -21.29 9.44
N GLU A 235 13.08 -20.40 9.88
CA GLU A 235 14.01 -20.69 10.99
C GLU A 235 13.27 -21.07 12.27
N PHE A 236 12.32 -20.24 12.70
CA PHE A 236 11.66 -20.43 13.99
C PHE A 236 10.64 -21.58 13.99
N SER A 237 10.09 -21.95 12.81
CA SER A 237 9.26 -23.17 12.75
C SER A 237 10.09 -24.44 12.84
N ILE A 238 11.28 -24.48 12.21
CA ILE A 238 12.23 -25.58 12.37
C ILE A 238 12.69 -25.66 13.82
N LYS A 239 13.11 -24.54 14.40
CA LYS A 239 13.54 -24.49 15.80
C LYS A 239 12.48 -25.01 16.77
N ALA A 240 11.21 -24.63 16.58
CA ALA A 240 10.12 -25.09 17.44
C ALA A 240 9.87 -26.59 17.32
N LEU A 241 10.08 -27.20 16.15
CA LEU A 241 10.04 -28.67 15.97
C LEU A 241 11.22 -29.34 16.66
N GLU A 242 12.44 -28.81 16.52
CA GLU A 242 13.64 -29.35 17.19
C GLU A 242 13.53 -29.27 18.73
N ASP A 243 12.99 -28.14 19.25
CA ASP A 243 12.77 -27.94 20.69
C ASP A 243 11.71 -28.92 21.26
N ALA A 244 10.77 -29.38 20.41
CA ALA A 244 9.74 -30.35 20.80
C ALA A 244 10.21 -31.83 20.81
N GLY A 245 11.39 -32.11 20.28
CA GLY A 245 12.02 -33.45 20.24
C GLY A 245 11.48 -34.33 19.14
#